data_c6d99d0f466beed474a8df2f1fce851b
#
_entry.id   c6d99d0f466beed474a8df2f1fce851b
#
_cell.length_a   1.000
_cell.length_b   1.000
_cell.length_c   1.000
_cell.angle_alpha   90.00
_cell.angle_beta   90.00
_cell.angle_gamma   90.00
#
_symmetry.space_group_name_H-M   'P 1'
#
loop_
_entity.id
_entity.type
_entity.pdbx_description
1 polymer ?
#
loop_
_entity_poly.entity_id
_entity_poly.type
_entity_poly.pdbx_seq_one_letter_code
_entity_poly.pdbx_strand_id
1 'polypeptide(L)'
;MVDVVIIDYGMGNIHSVYKSVVKVIDKKSKVRVSGSLVDIKNCTHIVFPGQGAASECMANIAKQLNTDELKSVISQKPFLGICMGLQILMSNSEENQGTNCLDIIEGSVMSLKNKLDESFKIPHMGWNKVNQSMNHPLWNNIPDNSFFYFVHSYAVEPT
;
A
#
# COMPACT_ATOMS: atom_id res chain seq x y z
N MET A 1 -7.00 0.19 -23.05
CA MET A 1 -5.65 0.73 -22.77
C MET A 1 -5.58 0.94 -21.27
N VAL A 2 -4.59 0.37 -20.61
CA VAL A 2 -4.38 0.56 -19.17
C VAL A 2 -3.71 1.91 -18.92
N ASP A 3 -4.21 2.67 -17.95
CA ASP A 3 -3.65 3.94 -17.50
C ASP A 3 -3.45 3.82 -15.98
N VAL A 4 -2.19 3.72 -15.55
CA VAL A 4 -1.81 3.55 -14.15
C VAL A 4 -1.40 4.90 -13.59
N VAL A 5 -1.99 5.29 -12.47
CA VAL A 5 -1.49 6.42 -11.67
C VAL A 5 -0.81 5.89 -10.42
N ILE A 6 0.44 6.28 -10.23
CA ILE A 6 1.18 6.13 -8.98
C ILE A 6 0.94 7.41 -8.19
N ILE A 7 0.27 7.27 -7.05
CA ILE A 7 -0.10 8.44 -6.24
C ILE A 7 1.16 9.02 -5.59
N ASP A 8 1.38 10.31 -5.83
CA ASP A 8 2.41 11.12 -5.18
C ASP A 8 1.73 12.08 -4.18
N TYR A 9 1.91 11.80 -2.91
CA TYR A 9 1.44 12.64 -1.82
C TYR A 9 2.63 13.12 -0.94
N GLY A 10 3.82 13.15 -1.54
CA GLY A 10 5.06 13.61 -0.90
C GLY A 10 5.79 12.55 -0.08
N MET A 11 5.39 11.28 -0.15
CA MET A 11 6.02 10.19 0.58
C MET A 11 6.18 8.94 -0.31
N GLY A 12 7.17 8.12 0.04
CA GLY A 12 7.43 6.86 -0.66
C GLY A 12 8.56 6.94 -1.69
N ASN A 13 9.09 5.78 -2.05
CA ASN A 13 10.10 5.67 -3.12
C ASN A 13 9.41 5.62 -4.50
N ILE A 14 8.81 6.75 -4.89
CA ILE A 14 8.02 6.90 -6.12
C ILE A 14 8.81 6.48 -7.35
N HIS A 15 10.10 6.87 -7.41
CA HIS A 15 10.93 6.60 -8.59
C HIS A 15 11.15 5.09 -8.82
N SER A 16 11.43 4.33 -7.76
CA SER A 16 11.60 2.88 -7.86
C SER A 16 10.30 2.18 -8.23
N VAL A 17 9.17 2.61 -7.66
CA VAL A 17 7.85 2.07 -8.00
C VAL A 17 7.51 2.36 -9.46
N TYR A 18 7.72 3.60 -9.92
CA TYR A 18 7.51 3.99 -11.31
C TYR A 18 8.31 3.10 -12.28
N LYS A 19 9.62 2.96 -12.05
CA LYS A 19 10.47 2.10 -12.89
C LYS A 19 10.01 0.65 -12.91
N SER A 20 9.58 0.11 -11.77
CA SER A 20 9.10 -1.26 -11.66
C SER A 20 7.82 -1.47 -12.47
N VAL A 21 6.86 -0.54 -12.35
CA VAL A 21 5.60 -0.60 -13.11
C VAL A 21 5.86 -0.47 -14.60
N VAL A 22 6.66 0.51 -15.02
CA VAL A 22 7.01 0.72 -16.45
C VAL A 22 7.70 -0.50 -17.07
N LYS A 23 8.49 -1.24 -16.27
CA LYS A 23 9.20 -2.43 -16.76
C LYS A 23 8.27 -3.60 -17.11
N VAL A 24 7.13 -3.71 -16.41
CA VAL A 24 6.22 -4.86 -16.53
C VAL A 24 4.94 -4.57 -17.33
N ILE A 25 4.59 -3.30 -17.50
CA ILE A 25 3.39 -2.90 -18.23
C ILE A 25 3.60 -3.01 -19.76
N ASP A 26 2.54 -3.28 -20.48
CA ASP A 26 2.63 -3.33 -21.95
C ASP A 26 2.89 -1.93 -22.54
N LYS A 27 3.52 -1.90 -23.72
CA LYS A 27 3.93 -0.65 -24.41
C LYS A 27 2.77 0.28 -24.83
N LYS A 28 1.53 -0.22 -24.85
CA LYS A 28 0.34 0.58 -25.20
C LYS A 28 -0.29 1.23 -23.97
N SER A 29 0.14 0.85 -22.79
CA SER A 29 -0.34 1.37 -21.51
C SER A 29 0.42 2.61 -21.07
N LYS A 30 -0.19 3.40 -20.18
CA LYS A 30 0.40 4.63 -19.63
C LYS A 30 0.68 4.45 -18.14
N VAL A 31 1.79 5.04 -17.69
CA VAL A 31 2.13 5.15 -16.27
C VAL A 31 2.43 6.60 -15.96
N ARG A 32 1.75 7.14 -14.97
CA ARG A 32 1.94 8.52 -14.53
C ARG A 32 2.17 8.57 -13.01
N VAL A 33 2.95 9.53 -12.58
CA VAL A 33 3.08 9.92 -11.18
C VAL A 33 2.28 11.19 -10.99
N SER A 34 1.33 11.20 -10.07
CA SER A 34 0.47 12.37 -9.86
C SER A 34 -0.12 12.41 -8.45
N GLY A 35 -0.14 13.62 -7.85
CA GLY A 35 -0.91 13.96 -6.67
C GLY A 35 -2.26 14.62 -6.98
N SER A 36 -2.67 14.66 -8.25
CA SER A 36 -3.93 15.28 -8.66
C SER A 36 -5.10 14.30 -8.58
N LEU A 37 -6.14 14.66 -7.84
CA LEU A 37 -7.39 13.89 -7.81
C LEU A 37 -8.03 13.73 -9.20
N VAL A 38 -7.85 14.70 -10.09
CA VAL A 38 -8.35 14.61 -11.48
C VAL A 38 -7.68 13.45 -12.21
N ASP A 39 -6.35 13.32 -12.09
CA ASP A 39 -5.61 12.21 -12.68
C ASP A 39 -6.00 10.87 -12.06
N ILE A 40 -6.14 10.82 -10.74
CA ILE A 40 -6.53 9.63 -9.99
C ILE A 40 -7.96 9.18 -10.37
N LYS A 41 -8.88 10.14 -10.55
CA LYS A 41 -10.25 9.86 -11.01
C LYS A 41 -10.29 9.33 -12.45
N ASN A 42 -9.41 9.78 -13.31
CA ASN A 42 -9.42 9.44 -14.74
C ASN A 42 -8.58 8.22 -15.11
N CYS A 43 -7.76 7.68 -14.20
CA CYS A 43 -6.97 6.49 -14.46
C CYS A 43 -7.81 5.21 -14.40
N THR A 44 -7.25 4.11 -14.88
CA THR A 44 -7.86 2.77 -14.79
C THR A 44 -7.36 1.96 -13.60
N HIS A 45 -6.15 2.21 -13.13
CA HIS A 45 -5.48 1.48 -12.04
C HIS A 45 -4.70 2.45 -11.16
N ILE A 46 -4.65 2.15 -9.88
CA ILE A 46 -3.96 2.96 -8.89
C ILE A 46 -2.86 2.13 -8.22
N VAL A 47 -1.68 2.69 -8.11
CA VAL A 47 -0.60 2.19 -7.25
C VAL A 47 -0.33 3.23 -6.18
N PHE A 48 -0.37 2.81 -4.93
CA PHE A 48 -0.19 3.70 -3.78
C PHE A 48 1.00 3.24 -2.95
N PRO A 49 2.19 3.74 -3.23
CA PRO A 49 3.36 3.50 -2.40
C PRO A 49 3.29 4.33 -1.12
N GLY A 50 3.97 3.87 -0.09
CA GLY A 50 4.10 4.63 1.15
C GLY A 50 5.31 4.15 1.95
N GLN A 51 5.85 5.05 2.77
CA GLN A 51 6.91 4.78 3.73
C GLN A 51 6.77 5.71 4.92
N GLY A 52 7.53 5.46 5.99
CA GLY A 52 7.47 6.27 7.21
C GLY A 52 6.31 5.84 8.13
N ALA A 53 5.83 6.77 8.93
CA ALA A 53 4.79 6.50 9.94
C ALA A 53 3.37 6.75 9.41
N ALA A 54 2.39 6.01 9.91
CA ALA A 54 0.99 6.12 9.51
C ALA A 54 0.44 7.53 9.72
N SER A 55 0.77 8.17 10.85
CA SER A 55 0.33 9.54 11.15
C SER A 55 0.83 10.58 10.15
N GLU A 56 2.11 10.49 9.75
CA GLU A 56 2.69 11.38 8.74
C GLU A 56 2.06 11.15 7.38
N CYS A 57 1.83 9.88 7.03
CA CYS A 57 1.16 9.49 5.80
C CYS A 57 -0.24 10.12 5.71
N MET A 58 -1.06 9.93 6.74
CA MET A 58 -2.41 10.48 6.80
C MET A 58 -2.42 12.02 6.79
N ALA A 59 -1.48 12.66 7.49
CA ALA A 59 -1.36 14.11 7.48
C ALA A 59 -1.00 14.66 6.09
N ASN A 60 -0.09 14.01 5.37
CA ASN A 60 0.27 14.41 4.00
C ASN A 60 -0.88 14.19 3.01
N ILE A 61 -1.61 13.08 3.14
CA ILE A 61 -2.81 12.84 2.34
C ILE A 61 -3.83 13.97 2.58
N ALA A 62 -4.18 14.23 3.83
CA ALA A 62 -5.17 15.25 4.19
C ALA A 62 -4.77 16.66 3.73
N LYS A 63 -3.47 16.95 3.68
CA LYS A 63 -2.94 18.25 3.21
C LYS A 63 -3.02 18.43 1.69
N GLN A 64 -2.86 17.34 0.93
CA GLN A 64 -2.71 17.42 -0.53
C GLN A 64 -3.94 16.94 -1.29
N LEU A 65 -4.75 16.07 -0.69
CA LEU A 65 -5.88 15.41 -1.33
C LEU A 65 -7.14 15.56 -0.47
N ASN A 66 -8.28 15.64 -1.13
CA ASN A 66 -9.55 15.45 -0.43
C ASN A 66 -9.69 13.96 -0.07
N THR A 67 -9.67 13.65 1.23
CA THR A 67 -9.65 12.28 1.74
C THR A 67 -10.91 11.50 1.35
N ASP A 68 -12.09 12.11 1.43
CA ASP A 68 -13.36 11.43 1.11
C ASP A 68 -13.46 11.11 -0.38
N GLU A 69 -13.02 12.04 -1.23
CA GLU A 69 -12.97 11.80 -2.67
C GLU A 69 -11.93 10.70 -3.01
N LEU A 70 -10.78 10.70 -2.36
CA LEU A 70 -9.76 9.67 -2.53
C LEU A 70 -10.31 8.30 -2.15
N LYS A 71 -10.96 8.17 -0.99
CA LYS A 71 -11.63 6.93 -0.52
C LYS A 71 -12.62 6.43 -1.57
N SER A 72 -13.49 7.31 -2.05
CA SER A 72 -14.50 6.98 -3.06
C SER A 72 -13.87 6.44 -4.35
N VAL A 73 -12.77 7.02 -4.81
CA VAL A 73 -12.09 6.59 -6.05
C VAL A 73 -11.38 5.26 -5.86
N ILE A 74 -10.68 5.07 -4.74
CA ILE A 74 -9.96 3.81 -4.43
C ILE A 74 -10.94 2.63 -4.38
N SER A 75 -12.10 2.81 -3.77
CA SER A 75 -13.13 1.75 -3.65
C SER A 75 -13.72 1.30 -4.99
N GLN A 76 -13.51 2.04 -6.06
CA GLN A 76 -14.10 1.77 -7.38
C GLN A 76 -13.11 1.27 -8.42
N LYS A 77 -11.82 1.19 -8.10
CA LYS A 77 -10.77 0.88 -9.07
C LYS A 77 -9.82 -0.20 -8.56
N PRO A 78 -9.21 -0.97 -9.48
CA PRO A 78 -8.06 -1.79 -9.13
C PRO A 78 -7.00 -0.96 -8.45
N PHE A 79 -6.64 -1.35 -7.22
CA PHE A 79 -5.75 -0.63 -6.33
C PHE A 79 -4.67 -1.56 -5.78
N LEU A 80 -3.43 -1.10 -5.79
CA LEU A 80 -2.30 -1.80 -5.19
C LEU A 80 -1.63 -0.89 -4.15
N GLY A 81 -1.86 -1.18 -2.87
CA GLY A 81 -1.13 -0.56 -1.76
C GLY A 81 0.20 -1.27 -1.50
N ILE A 82 1.27 -0.50 -1.37
CA ILE A 82 2.61 -1.04 -1.09
C ILE A 82 3.10 -0.50 0.25
N CYS A 83 3.42 -1.41 1.18
CA CYS A 83 3.91 -1.09 2.53
C CYS A 83 2.91 -0.17 3.27
N MET A 84 3.28 1.06 3.58
CA MET A 84 2.37 2.02 4.22
C MET A 84 1.10 2.27 3.38
N GLY A 85 1.19 2.22 2.04
CA GLY A 85 0.03 2.32 1.16
C GLY A 85 -0.99 1.19 1.32
N LEU A 86 -0.58 0.01 1.84
CA LEU A 86 -1.50 -1.05 2.29
C LEU A 86 -2.05 -0.75 3.68
N GLN A 87 -1.19 -0.35 4.61
CA GLN A 87 -1.57 -0.16 6.02
C GLN A 87 -2.64 0.92 6.19
N ILE A 88 -2.54 2.02 5.47
CA ILE A 88 -3.52 3.12 5.56
C ILE A 88 -4.90 2.78 4.99
N LEU A 89 -5.08 1.63 4.33
CA LEU A 89 -6.42 1.18 3.91
C LEU A 89 -7.28 0.71 5.08
N MET A 90 -6.65 0.30 6.19
CA MET A 90 -7.34 -0.16 7.40
C MET A 90 -8.10 0.97 8.10
N SER A 91 -8.90 0.64 9.11
CA SER A 91 -9.63 1.63 9.91
C SER A 91 -8.68 2.43 10.79
N ASN A 92 -7.68 1.77 11.38
CA ASN A 92 -6.73 2.41 12.29
C ASN A 92 -5.38 1.68 12.32
N SER A 93 -4.39 2.34 12.92
CA SER A 93 -3.07 1.78 13.21
C SER A 93 -2.70 2.04 14.67
N GLU A 94 -2.10 1.06 15.34
CA GLU A 94 -1.52 1.23 16.69
C GLU A 94 -0.27 2.13 16.69
N GLU A 95 0.28 2.44 15.54
CA GLU A 95 1.48 3.25 15.43
C GLU A 95 1.26 4.67 15.98
N ASN A 96 2.29 5.21 16.67
CA ASN A 96 2.29 6.56 17.24
C ASN A 96 1.09 6.83 18.19
N GLN A 97 0.77 5.88 19.08
CA GLN A 97 -0.32 5.97 20.07
C GLN A 97 -1.73 5.96 19.43
N GLY A 98 -1.83 5.46 18.22
CA GLY A 98 -3.07 5.33 17.47
C GLY A 98 -3.22 6.39 16.38
N THR A 99 -3.49 5.92 15.17
CA THR A 99 -3.72 6.77 14.00
C THR A 99 -4.96 6.28 13.27
N ASN A 100 -5.95 7.16 13.07
CA ASN A 100 -7.06 6.86 12.16
C ASN A 100 -6.55 6.85 10.72
N CYS A 101 -6.87 5.77 10.00
CA CYS A 101 -6.47 5.57 8.62
C CYS A 101 -7.63 5.84 7.65
N LEU A 102 -7.55 5.37 6.41
CA LEU A 102 -8.56 5.65 5.39
C LEU A 102 -9.88 4.89 5.61
N ASP A 103 -9.89 3.83 6.41
CA ASP A 103 -11.10 3.04 6.70
C ASP A 103 -11.83 2.58 5.42
N ILE A 104 -11.06 1.97 4.50
CA ILE A 104 -11.56 1.37 3.25
C ILE A 104 -11.75 -0.13 3.46
N ILE A 105 -10.87 -0.74 4.24
CA ILE A 105 -10.93 -2.14 4.67
C ILE A 105 -11.06 -2.14 6.18
N GLU A 106 -12.13 -2.72 6.69
CA GLU A 106 -12.34 -2.86 8.13
C GLU A 106 -11.23 -3.71 8.75
N GLY A 107 -10.66 -3.22 9.86
CA GLY A 107 -9.55 -3.88 10.54
C GLY A 107 -8.51 -2.88 11.05
N SER A 108 -7.42 -3.42 11.57
CA SER A 108 -6.39 -2.62 12.25
C SER A 108 -4.98 -2.96 11.77
N VAL A 109 -4.08 -2.03 11.97
CA VAL A 109 -2.63 -2.27 11.82
C VAL A 109 -2.05 -2.45 13.22
N MET A 110 -1.60 -3.66 13.52
CA MET A 110 -1.17 -4.09 14.84
C MET A 110 0.35 -4.13 14.95
N SER A 111 0.88 -3.76 16.11
CA SER A 111 2.29 -3.90 16.41
C SER A 111 2.68 -5.37 16.53
N LEU A 112 3.72 -5.80 15.84
CA LEU A 112 4.28 -7.15 15.98
C LEU A 112 4.79 -7.44 17.40
N LYS A 113 5.18 -6.40 18.16
CA LYS A 113 5.57 -6.56 19.58
C LYS A 113 4.44 -7.06 20.46
N ASN A 114 3.21 -6.71 20.12
CA ASN A 114 2.02 -7.10 20.89
C ASN A 114 1.54 -8.50 20.53
N LYS A 115 2.05 -9.10 19.45
CA LYS A 115 1.57 -10.35 18.88
C LYS A 115 2.56 -11.49 18.92
N LEU A 116 3.83 -11.17 18.86
CA LEU A 116 4.90 -12.15 18.80
C LEU A 116 5.59 -12.28 20.14
N ASP A 117 6.12 -13.47 20.38
CA ASP A 117 6.95 -13.78 21.53
C ASP A 117 8.21 -12.89 21.55
N GLU A 118 8.72 -12.56 22.73
CA GLU A 118 9.95 -11.73 22.89
C GLU A 118 11.19 -12.33 22.19
N SER A 119 11.16 -13.63 21.86
CA SER A 119 12.20 -14.29 21.09
C SER A 119 12.32 -13.79 19.64
N PHE A 120 11.26 -13.17 19.11
CA PHE A 120 11.29 -12.65 17.75
C PHE A 120 11.87 -11.23 17.67
N LYS A 121 12.82 -11.07 16.78
CA LYS A 121 13.44 -9.77 16.55
C LYS A 121 12.50 -8.86 15.73
N ILE A 122 12.22 -7.67 16.26
CA ILE A 122 11.41 -6.66 15.60
C ILE A 122 12.27 -5.41 15.36
N PRO A 123 12.24 -4.85 14.14
CA PRO A 123 11.36 -5.18 13.00
C PRO A 123 11.65 -6.56 12.39
N HIS A 124 10.60 -7.20 11.83
CA HIS A 124 10.79 -8.32 10.92
C HIS A 124 11.52 -7.83 9.69
N MET A 125 12.77 -8.24 9.53
CA MET A 125 13.64 -7.79 8.45
C MET A 125 14.36 -8.99 7.83
N GLY A 126 14.16 -9.18 6.53
CA GLY A 126 14.82 -10.24 5.79
C GLY A 126 13.94 -10.92 4.74
N TRP A 127 14.52 -11.92 4.08
CA TRP A 127 13.81 -12.75 3.12
C TRP A 127 12.99 -13.82 3.84
N ASN A 128 11.69 -13.88 3.53
CA ASN A 128 10.81 -14.91 4.05
C ASN A 128 9.84 -15.39 2.97
N LYS A 129 9.33 -16.61 3.14
CA LYS A 129 8.36 -17.21 2.22
C LYS A 129 6.99 -16.59 2.42
N VAL A 130 6.27 -16.39 1.32
CA VAL A 130 4.87 -15.97 1.32
C VAL A 130 4.00 -17.13 0.87
N ASN A 131 3.07 -17.54 1.73
CA ASN A 131 2.08 -18.55 1.43
C ASN A 131 0.82 -17.88 0.84
N GLN A 132 0.39 -18.35 -0.30
CA GLN A 132 -0.81 -17.82 -0.96
C GLN A 132 -2.05 -18.47 -0.34
N SER A 133 -2.80 -17.72 0.46
CA SER A 133 -4.01 -18.22 1.15
C SER A 133 -5.22 -18.35 0.21
N MET A 134 -5.20 -17.70 -0.94
CA MET A 134 -6.26 -17.74 -1.93
C MET A 134 -5.73 -17.59 -3.35
N ASN A 135 -6.49 -18.07 -4.32
CA ASN A 135 -6.19 -17.81 -5.73
C ASN A 135 -6.55 -16.35 -6.09
N HIS A 136 -5.58 -15.59 -6.59
CA HIS A 136 -5.80 -14.20 -6.99
C HIS A 136 -4.90 -13.84 -8.19
N PRO A 137 -5.37 -13.00 -9.14
CA PRO A 137 -4.56 -12.60 -10.31
C PRO A 137 -3.21 -11.95 -9.98
N LEU A 138 -3.05 -11.32 -8.81
CA LEU A 138 -1.76 -10.79 -8.35
C LEU A 138 -0.68 -11.86 -8.20
N TRP A 139 -1.05 -13.14 -8.06
CA TRP A 139 -0.12 -14.26 -7.96
C TRP A 139 0.26 -14.86 -9.32
N ASN A 140 -0.25 -14.33 -10.43
CA ASN A 140 0.10 -14.85 -11.75
C ASN A 140 1.62 -14.82 -11.97
N ASN A 141 2.20 -15.98 -12.29
CA ASN A 141 3.65 -16.20 -12.44
C ASN A 141 4.47 -16.02 -11.15
N ILE A 142 3.83 -16.00 -9.99
CA ILE A 142 4.51 -16.02 -8.68
C ILE A 142 4.16 -17.37 -8.02
N PRO A 143 5.10 -18.33 -7.95
CA PRO A 143 4.85 -19.61 -7.28
C PRO A 143 4.52 -19.42 -5.79
N ASP A 144 3.68 -20.29 -5.25
CA ASP A 144 3.47 -20.35 -3.81
C ASP A 144 4.82 -20.59 -3.08
N ASN A 145 4.93 -20.09 -1.86
CA ASN A 145 6.18 -20.11 -1.09
C ASN A 145 7.36 -19.35 -1.73
N SER A 146 7.09 -18.42 -2.65
CA SER A 146 8.12 -17.50 -3.14
C SER A 146 8.66 -16.63 -2.02
N PHE A 147 9.96 -16.30 -2.09
CA PHE A 147 10.59 -15.41 -1.13
C PHE A 147 10.32 -13.94 -1.45
N PHE A 148 9.93 -13.19 -0.43
CA PHE A 148 9.83 -11.73 -0.45
C PHE A 148 10.72 -11.14 0.63
N TYR A 149 11.22 -9.92 0.40
CA TYR A 149 11.97 -9.20 1.41
C TYR A 149 11.02 -8.37 2.27
N PHE A 150 11.04 -8.61 3.56
CA PHE A 150 10.25 -7.92 4.57
C PHE A 150 11.07 -6.89 5.31
N VAL A 151 10.45 -5.76 5.64
CA VAL A 151 10.98 -4.77 6.57
C VAL A 151 9.78 -4.04 7.22
N HIS A 152 9.30 -4.56 8.35
CA HIS A 152 8.15 -3.99 9.03
C HIS A 152 8.10 -4.32 10.52
N SER A 153 7.49 -3.43 11.30
CA SER A 153 7.20 -3.61 12.72
C SER A 153 5.70 -3.76 13.01
N TYR A 154 4.86 -3.54 11.99
CA TYR A 154 3.41 -3.58 12.07
C TYR A 154 2.86 -4.48 10.96
N ALA A 155 1.71 -5.11 11.21
CA ALA A 155 1.02 -5.96 10.25
C ALA A 155 -0.47 -5.61 10.20
N VAL A 156 -1.07 -5.74 9.01
CA VAL A 156 -2.51 -5.52 8.82
C VAL A 156 -3.31 -6.72 9.31
N GLU A 157 -4.45 -6.45 9.94
CA GLU A 157 -5.45 -7.43 10.37
C GLU A 157 -6.82 -6.98 9.92
N PRO A 158 -7.22 -7.36 8.72
CA PRO A 158 -8.59 -7.19 8.27
C PRO A 158 -9.54 -8.06 9.10
N THR A 159 -10.73 -7.55 9.40
CA THR A 159 -11.82 -8.30 10.08
C THR A 159 -12.68 -9.05 9.09
#